data_4a8b9861e05dc68953e836dfcca7dc96
#
_entry.id   4a8b9861e05dc68953e836dfcca7dc96
#
_cell.length_a   1.000
_cell.length_b   1.000
_cell.length_c   1.000
_cell.angle_alpha   90.00
_cell.angle_beta   90.00
_cell.angle_gamma   90.00
#
_symmetry.space_group_name_H-M   'P 1'
#
loop_
_entity.id
_entity.type
_entity.pdbx_description
1 polymer ?
#
loop_
_entity_poly.entity_id
_entity_poly.type
_entity_poly.pdbx_seq_one_letter_code
_entity_poly.pdbx_strand_id
1 'polypeptide(L)'
;MRGLLIALALAGCAAAPVPVAGPAAAPPPGAAGPARTFLAVVDRVEPVAEQVCRERAPEGLSCDFVIVVDDRPGVPVNAFQFRGPDGRPVVGMTLPLIAEARSRDELAFILGHEAAHHIAGHLERQRAGAAIGAGAGRQLALERGADAATTEELIRLGAFVGARRFGPPFELEADALGTVIAARAGYDPVAGAEFFARLPDPGDRFLGTHPPNAARLDTVRRVAAGLRTGS
;
A
#
# COMPACT_ATOMS: atom_id res chain seq x y z
N MET A 1 26.27 -19.19 -43.56
CA MET A 1 25.09 -18.51 -42.97
C MET A 1 25.20 -18.68 -41.45
N ARG A 2 25.57 -17.61 -40.74
CA ARG A 2 25.78 -17.62 -39.27
C ARG A 2 24.47 -17.14 -38.63
N GLY A 3 23.76 -18.06 -37.96
CA GLY A 3 22.57 -17.74 -37.16
C GLY A 3 22.95 -17.00 -35.90
N LEU A 4 22.44 -15.78 -35.76
CA LEU A 4 22.58 -14.94 -34.57
C LEU A 4 21.47 -15.34 -33.57
N LEU A 5 21.85 -16.07 -32.52
CA LEU A 5 20.97 -16.36 -31.39
C LEU A 5 20.90 -15.12 -30.51
N ILE A 6 19.79 -14.39 -30.59
CA ILE A 6 19.48 -13.30 -29.64
C ILE A 6 18.86 -13.95 -28.39
N ALA A 7 19.65 -14.04 -27.33
CA ALA A 7 19.14 -14.39 -26.01
C ALA A 7 18.38 -13.20 -25.41
N LEU A 8 17.05 -13.29 -25.40
CA LEU A 8 16.19 -12.35 -24.67
C LEU A 8 16.33 -12.62 -23.17
N ALA A 9 17.08 -11.77 -22.47
CA ALA A 9 17.11 -11.77 -21.02
C ALA A 9 15.75 -11.27 -20.50
N LEU A 10 14.95 -12.18 -19.95
CA LEU A 10 13.77 -11.87 -19.16
C LEU A 10 14.24 -11.21 -17.87
N ALA A 11 14.26 -9.88 -17.83
CA ALA A 11 14.36 -9.12 -16.58
C ALA A 11 13.04 -9.31 -15.81
N GLY A 12 12.96 -10.37 -15.03
CA GLY A 12 11.96 -10.52 -14.01
C GLY A 12 12.14 -9.39 -13.00
N CYS A 13 11.15 -8.52 -12.84
CA CYS A 13 11.07 -7.63 -11.69
C CYS A 13 10.84 -8.48 -10.43
N ALA A 14 11.89 -9.15 -9.97
CA ALA A 14 11.96 -9.62 -8.61
C ALA A 14 12.20 -8.36 -7.76
N ALA A 15 11.20 -7.93 -7.00
CA ALA A 15 11.42 -6.97 -5.94
C ALA A 15 12.55 -7.51 -5.05
N ALA A 16 13.69 -6.82 -5.03
CA ALA A 16 14.78 -7.20 -4.16
C ALA A 16 14.28 -7.20 -2.72
N PRO A 17 14.59 -8.21 -1.90
CA PRO A 17 14.19 -8.22 -0.50
C PRO A 17 14.78 -6.97 0.17
N VAL A 18 13.91 -6.16 0.77
CA VAL A 18 14.34 -5.03 1.59
C VAL A 18 15.07 -5.62 2.79
N PRO A 19 16.34 -5.29 3.04
CA PRO A 19 17.02 -5.77 4.22
C PRO A 19 16.28 -5.22 5.45
N VAL A 20 15.78 -6.13 6.29
CA VAL A 20 15.23 -5.77 7.60
C VAL A 20 16.42 -5.23 8.44
N ALA A 21 16.46 -3.92 8.58
CA ALA A 21 17.47 -3.28 9.44
C ALA A 21 17.24 -3.76 10.87
N GLY A 22 18.33 -4.15 11.54
CA GLY A 22 18.31 -4.40 12.99
C GLY A 22 17.85 -3.15 13.76
N PRO A 23 17.66 -3.25 15.10
CA PRO A 23 17.12 -2.16 15.91
C PRO A 23 17.84 -0.85 15.59
N ALA A 24 17.07 0.17 15.22
CA ALA A 24 17.59 1.47 14.76
C ALA A 24 18.51 2.08 15.82
N ALA A 25 19.72 2.43 15.43
CA ALA A 25 20.60 3.22 16.25
C ALA A 25 19.92 4.56 16.60
N ALA A 26 20.11 5.03 17.83
CA ALA A 26 19.54 6.30 18.27
C ALA A 26 19.92 7.43 17.28
N PRO A 27 18.96 8.28 16.87
CA PRO A 27 19.22 9.34 15.91
C PRO A 27 20.28 10.32 16.44
N PRO A 28 21.16 10.84 15.57
CA PRO A 28 22.21 11.78 15.98
C PRO A 28 21.61 13.04 16.61
N PRO A 29 22.32 13.65 17.61
CA PRO A 29 21.87 14.88 18.26
C PRO A 29 21.80 16.01 17.21
N GLY A 30 20.59 16.48 16.90
CA GLY A 30 20.34 17.54 15.89
C GLY A 30 19.35 17.16 14.79
N ALA A 31 19.20 15.88 14.43
CA ALA A 31 18.13 15.38 13.53
C ALA A 31 16.78 15.22 14.25
N ALA A 32 16.58 15.92 15.33
CA ALA A 32 15.61 15.58 16.37
C ALA A 32 14.13 15.89 16.07
N GLY A 33 13.84 16.69 15.05
CA GLY A 33 12.45 17.10 14.81
C GLY A 33 11.61 16.02 14.11
N PRO A 34 11.84 15.72 12.81
CA PRO A 34 11.00 14.79 12.04
C PRO A 34 11.03 13.35 12.56
N ALA A 35 12.23 12.85 12.91
CA ALA A 35 12.39 11.49 13.42
C ALA A 35 11.67 11.26 14.75
N ARG A 36 11.79 12.18 15.72
CA ARG A 36 11.04 12.06 16.99
C ARG A 36 9.54 12.19 16.77
N THR A 37 9.14 13.07 15.88
CA THR A 37 7.73 13.22 15.54
C THR A 37 7.18 11.93 14.96
N PHE A 38 7.91 11.30 14.04
CA PHE A 38 7.53 10.02 13.45
C PHE A 38 7.44 8.91 14.51
N LEU A 39 8.46 8.74 15.35
CA LEU A 39 8.44 7.75 16.42
C LEU A 39 7.25 7.93 17.37
N ALA A 40 6.96 9.18 17.77
CA ALA A 40 5.80 9.46 18.62
C ALA A 40 4.45 9.17 17.93
N VAL A 41 4.39 9.23 16.60
CA VAL A 41 3.21 8.81 15.83
C VAL A 41 3.14 7.29 15.79
N VAL A 42 4.24 6.60 15.51
CA VAL A 42 4.30 5.12 15.50
C VAL A 42 3.84 4.56 16.84
N ASP A 43 4.39 5.05 17.97
CA ASP A 43 4.05 4.60 19.33
C ASP A 43 2.54 4.64 19.62
N ARG A 44 1.79 5.50 18.94
CA ARG A 44 0.33 5.61 19.10
C ARG A 44 -0.48 4.87 18.06
N VAL A 45 -0.03 4.88 16.81
CA VAL A 45 -0.80 4.33 15.69
C VAL A 45 -0.65 2.81 15.60
N GLU A 46 0.56 2.29 15.82
CA GLU A 46 0.84 0.85 15.71
C GLU A 46 -0.07 0.00 16.62
N PRO A 47 -0.17 0.23 17.95
CA PRO A 47 -1.03 -0.58 18.81
C PRO A 47 -2.52 -0.47 18.46
N VAL A 48 -2.97 0.68 17.94
CA VAL A 48 -4.34 0.86 17.47
C VAL A 48 -4.56 0.11 16.16
N ALA A 49 -3.61 0.14 15.22
CA ALA A 49 -3.68 -0.63 13.98
C ALA A 49 -3.75 -2.14 14.26
N GLU A 50 -2.95 -2.63 15.19
CA GLU A 50 -3.01 -4.02 15.66
C GLU A 50 -4.36 -4.38 16.28
N GLN A 51 -4.91 -3.50 17.12
CA GLN A 51 -6.24 -3.72 17.70
C GLN A 51 -7.31 -3.79 16.61
N VAL A 52 -7.34 -2.82 15.69
CA VAL A 52 -8.28 -2.80 14.57
C VAL A 52 -8.10 -4.03 13.68
N CYS A 53 -6.86 -4.48 13.49
CA CYS A 53 -6.56 -5.71 12.78
C CYS A 53 -7.21 -6.93 13.47
N ARG A 54 -7.01 -7.11 14.76
CA ARG A 54 -7.65 -8.20 15.51
C ARG A 54 -9.17 -8.15 15.49
N GLU A 55 -9.77 -6.95 15.37
CA GLU A 55 -11.22 -6.77 15.30
C GLU A 55 -11.81 -7.08 13.91
N ARG A 56 -11.05 -6.89 12.84
CA ARG A 56 -11.60 -6.80 11.47
C ARG A 56 -10.90 -7.66 10.42
N ALA A 57 -9.67 -8.09 10.66
CA ALA A 57 -8.94 -8.85 9.66
C ALA A 57 -9.52 -10.25 9.45
N PRO A 58 -9.36 -10.83 8.27
CA PRO A 58 -9.68 -12.23 8.03
C PRO A 58 -8.95 -13.15 9.03
N GLU A 59 -9.59 -14.25 9.39
CA GLU A 59 -9.01 -15.24 10.29
C GLU A 59 -7.65 -15.75 9.76
N GLY A 60 -6.69 -15.88 10.68
CA GLY A 60 -5.33 -16.34 10.36
C GLY A 60 -4.39 -15.25 9.82
N LEU A 61 -4.84 -13.99 9.69
CA LEU A 61 -3.97 -12.89 9.33
C LEU A 61 -3.16 -12.43 10.56
N SER A 62 -1.83 -12.28 10.40
CA SER A 62 -1.00 -11.72 11.46
C SER A 62 -1.30 -10.24 11.67
N CYS A 63 -1.46 -9.83 12.92
CA CYS A 63 -1.69 -8.43 13.31
C CYS A 63 -0.49 -7.83 14.07
N ASP A 64 0.65 -8.50 14.07
CA ASP A 64 1.89 -8.04 14.69
C ASP A 64 2.69 -7.23 13.66
N PHE A 65 2.41 -5.91 13.61
CA PHE A 65 3.02 -5.02 12.64
C PHE A 65 4.51 -4.78 12.90
N VAL A 66 5.26 -4.57 11.83
CA VAL A 66 6.63 -4.08 11.85
C VAL A 66 6.67 -2.77 11.08
N ILE A 67 7.04 -1.69 11.76
CA ILE A 67 7.17 -0.39 11.12
C ILE A 67 8.63 -0.16 10.76
N VAL A 68 8.91 0.17 9.49
CA VAL A 68 10.26 0.38 8.97
C VAL A 68 10.40 1.75 8.28
N VAL A 69 11.60 2.29 8.34
CA VAL A 69 11.98 3.49 7.58
C VAL A 69 12.94 3.06 6.46
N ASP A 70 12.62 3.45 5.23
CA ASP A 70 13.54 3.29 4.10
C ASP A 70 14.34 4.58 3.94
N ASP A 71 15.59 4.54 4.37
CA ASP A 71 16.54 5.64 4.36
C ASP A 71 17.56 5.56 3.22
N ARG A 72 17.35 4.65 2.26
CA ARG A 72 18.28 4.50 1.13
C ARG A 72 18.36 5.79 0.32
N PRO A 73 19.59 6.21 -0.10
CA PRO A 73 19.73 7.41 -0.91
C PRO A 73 18.95 7.36 -2.23
N GLY A 74 18.22 8.42 -2.54
CA GLY A 74 17.51 8.55 -3.83
C GLY A 74 16.17 7.82 -3.93
N VAL A 75 15.68 7.23 -2.84
CA VAL A 75 14.31 6.68 -2.83
C VAL A 75 13.28 7.81 -2.99
N PRO A 76 12.18 7.59 -3.73
CA PRO A 76 11.13 8.59 -3.87
C PRO A 76 10.32 8.75 -2.56
N VAL A 77 9.55 9.83 -2.48
CA VAL A 77 8.49 10.02 -1.47
C VAL A 77 7.49 8.89 -1.62
N ASN A 78 7.42 7.98 -0.63
CA ASN A 78 6.55 6.81 -0.71
C ASN A 78 6.26 6.21 0.67
N ALA A 79 5.08 5.60 0.80
CA ALA A 79 4.74 4.63 1.83
C ALA A 79 4.37 3.31 1.16
N PHE A 80 4.52 2.21 1.86
CA PHE A 80 4.25 0.88 1.30
C PHE A 80 3.96 -0.13 2.39
N GLN A 81 3.26 -1.19 2.03
CA GLN A 81 3.06 -2.34 2.87
C GLN A 81 3.42 -3.63 2.11
N PHE A 82 3.91 -4.61 2.83
CA PHE A 82 4.12 -5.97 2.33
C PHE A 82 4.09 -6.98 3.49
N ARG A 83 4.14 -8.26 3.14
CA ARG A 83 4.29 -9.32 4.14
C ARG A 83 5.75 -9.75 4.22
N GLY A 84 6.33 -9.67 5.40
CA GLY A 84 7.67 -10.14 5.68
C GLY A 84 7.82 -11.66 5.50
N PRO A 85 9.06 -12.17 5.46
CA PRO A 85 9.32 -13.61 5.28
C PRO A 85 8.81 -14.46 6.47
N ASP A 86 8.66 -13.87 7.63
CA ASP A 86 8.07 -14.45 8.83
C ASP A 86 6.53 -14.38 8.88
N GLY A 87 5.91 -13.81 7.82
CA GLY A 87 4.47 -13.64 7.70
C GLY A 87 3.91 -12.40 8.41
N ARG A 88 4.75 -11.62 9.11
CA ARG A 88 4.33 -10.37 9.75
C ARG A 88 4.05 -9.28 8.72
N PRO A 89 3.03 -8.44 8.95
CA PRO A 89 2.84 -7.25 8.13
C PRO A 89 3.95 -6.23 8.38
N VAL A 90 4.53 -5.73 7.30
CA VAL A 90 5.52 -4.67 7.32
C VAL A 90 4.90 -3.42 6.68
N VAL A 91 4.91 -2.31 7.40
CA VAL A 91 4.54 -0.99 6.89
C VAL A 91 5.79 -0.13 6.85
N GLY A 92 6.10 0.40 5.68
CA GLY A 92 7.28 1.21 5.46
C GLY A 92 6.94 2.63 5.04
N MET A 93 7.75 3.58 5.51
CA MET A 93 7.78 4.95 5.02
C MET A 93 9.18 5.32 4.60
N THR A 94 9.32 5.98 3.46
CA THR A 94 10.62 6.50 3.05
C THR A 94 10.99 7.76 3.85
N LEU A 95 12.27 7.95 4.09
CA LEU A 95 12.76 9.15 4.80
C LEU A 95 12.32 10.45 4.11
N PRO A 96 12.31 10.57 2.75
CA PRO A 96 11.72 11.72 2.06
C PRO A 96 10.25 11.97 2.39
N LEU A 97 9.41 10.93 2.52
CA LEU A 97 8.00 11.08 2.91
C LEU A 97 7.88 11.65 4.32
N ILE A 98 8.65 11.11 5.27
CA ILE A 98 8.64 11.57 6.66
C ILE A 98 9.06 13.04 6.74
N ALA A 99 10.01 13.46 5.91
CA ALA A 99 10.47 14.84 5.84
C ALA A 99 9.46 15.79 5.16
N GLU A 100 8.66 15.30 4.20
CA GLU A 100 7.67 16.08 3.47
C GLU A 100 6.35 16.24 4.23
N ALA A 101 6.05 15.33 5.14
CA ALA A 101 4.85 15.39 5.97
C ALA A 101 4.84 16.66 6.83
N ARG A 102 3.75 17.42 6.77
CA ARG A 102 3.60 18.74 7.41
C ARG A 102 3.06 18.67 8.82
N SER A 103 2.46 17.53 9.19
CA SER A 103 1.86 17.36 10.52
C SER A 103 1.97 15.93 11.01
N ARG A 104 1.70 15.73 12.30
CA ARG A 104 1.55 14.40 12.90
C ARG A 104 0.32 13.68 12.36
N ASP A 105 -0.72 14.43 12.02
CA ASP A 105 -1.96 13.87 11.48
C ASP A 105 -1.72 13.26 10.10
N GLU A 106 -0.90 13.89 9.24
CA GLU A 106 -0.51 13.32 7.95
C GLU A 106 0.25 12.01 8.12
N LEU A 107 1.26 11.97 8.99
CA LEU A 107 2.02 10.74 9.26
C LEU A 107 1.13 9.64 9.81
N ALA A 108 0.24 9.98 10.75
CA ALA A 108 -0.68 9.03 11.36
C ALA A 108 -1.70 8.48 10.35
N PHE A 109 -2.24 9.34 9.49
CA PHE A 109 -3.17 8.91 8.46
C PHE A 109 -2.51 8.00 7.43
N ILE A 110 -1.31 8.35 6.94
CA ILE A 110 -0.57 7.52 5.96
C ILE A 110 -0.23 6.17 6.59
N LEU A 111 0.27 6.13 7.83
CA LEU A 111 0.58 4.89 8.53
C LEU A 111 -0.67 4.02 8.71
N GLY A 112 -1.78 4.63 9.10
CA GLY A 112 -3.08 3.95 9.22
C GLY A 112 -3.60 3.42 7.88
N HIS A 113 -3.42 4.16 6.79
CA HIS A 113 -3.79 3.76 5.43
C HIS A 113 -3.00 2.52 4.96
N GLU A 114 -1.68 2.51 5.16
CA GLU A 114 -0.85 1.34 4.80
C GLU A 114 -1.21 0.11 5.66
N ALA A 115 -1.43 0.31 6.96
CA ALA A 115 -1.92 -0.77 7.82
C ALA A 115 -3.29 -1.30 7.37
N ALA A 116 -4.18 -0.41 6.92
CA ALA A 116 -5.51 -0.76 6.43
C ALA A 116 -5.46 -1.67 5.20
N HIS A 117 -4.52 -1.47 4.28
CA HIS A 117 -4.32 -2.36 3.15
C HIS A 117 -4.04 -3.80 3.58
N HIS A 118 -3.24 -3.99 4.62
CA HIS A 118 -2.99 -5.32 5.18
C HIS A 118 -4.24 -5.87 5.85
N ILE A 119 -4.88 -5.10 6.73
CA ILE A 119 -6.07 -5.51 7.50
C ILE A 119 -7.21 -5.94 6.57
N ALA A 120 -7.42 -5.23 5.47
CA ALA A 120 -8.43 -5.56 4.46
C ALA A 120 -8.00 -6.70 3.52
N GLY A 121 -6.79 -7.23 3.64
CA GLY A 121 -6.28 -8.33 2.81
C GLY A 121 -6.13 -7.95 1.34
N HIS A 122 -5.82 -6.69 1.03
CA HIS A 122 -5.78 -6.19 -0.35
C HIS A 122 -4.73 -6.91 -1.19
N LEU A 123 -3.59 -7.27 -0.62
CA LEU A 123 -2.52 -8.00 -1.33
C LEU A 123 -2.99 -9.38 -1.80
N GLU A 124 -3.68 -10.11 -0.94
CA GLU A 124 -4.22 -11.43 -1.24
C GLU A 124 -5.35 -11.34 -2.27
N ARG A 125 -6.25 -10.37 -2.11
CA ARG A 125 -7.35 -10.10 -3.04
C ARG A 125 -6.82 -9.68 -4.42
N GLN A 126 -5.74 -8.89 -4.48
CA GLN A 126 -5.07 -8.50 -5.71
C GLN A 126 -4.43 -9.71 -6.41
N ARG A 127 -3.74 -10.60 -5.64
CA ARG A 127 -3.15 -11.83 -6.16
C ARG A 127 -4.23 -12.79 -6.71
N ALA A 128 -5.33 -12.94 -5.98
CA ALA A 128 -6.47 -13.74 -6.44
C ALA A 128 -7.07 -13.16 -7.74
N GLY A 129 -7.24 -11.85 -7.81
CA GLY A 129 -7.67 -11.15 -9.02
C GLY A 129 -6.73 -11.41 -10.21
N ALA A 130 -5.42 -11.34 -9.99
CA ALA A 130 -4.42 -11.65 -11.01
C ALA A 130 -4.54 -13.10 -11.50
N ALA A 131 -4.72 -14.06 -10.60
CA ALA A 131 -4.84 -15.48 -10.96
C ALA A 131 -6.12 -15.73 -11.77
N ILE A 132 -7.24 -15.14 -11.40
CA ILE A 132 -8.50 -15.23 -12.16
C ILE A 132 -8.33 -14.62 -13.55
N GLY A 133 -7.73 -13.43 -13.64
CA GLY A 133 -7.48 -12.77 -14.92
C GLY A 133 -6.53 -13.57 -15.82
N ALA A 134 -5.47 -14.18 -15.25
CA ALA A 134 -4.58 -15.08 -15.98
C ALA A 134 -5.32 -16.29 -16.55
N GLY A 135 -6.24 -16.88 -15.76
CA GLY A 135 -7.10 -17.97 -16.21
C GLY A 135 -8.00 -17.57 -17.39
N ALA A 136 -8.60 -16.38 -17.31
CA ALA A 136 -9.43 -15.84 -18.41
C ALA A 136 -8.59 -15.59 -19.67
N GLY A 137 -7.37 -15.05 -19.54
CA GLY A 137 -6.44 -14.88 -20.66
C GLY A 137 -6.07 -16.19 -21.32
N ARG A 138 -5.81 -17.24 -20.52
CA ARG A 138 -5.54 -18.60 -21.02
C ARG A 138 -6.74 -19.17 -21.78
N GLN A 139 -7.95 -19.03 -21.24
CA GLN A 139 -9.18 -19.50 -21.86
C GLN A 139 -9.39 -18.84 -23.23
N LEU A 140 -9.21 -17.51 -23.29
CA LEU A 140 -9.32 -16.75 -24.53
C LEU A 140 -8.30 -17.23 -25.59
N ALA A 141 -7.07 -17.53 -25.17
CA ALA A 141 -6.02 -18.06 -26.04
C ALA A 141 -6.43 -19.42 -26.65
N LEU A 142 -6.96 -20.32 -25.85
CA LEU A 142 -7.46 -21.63 -26.30
C LEU A 142 -8.59 -21.49 -27.32
N GLU A 143 -9.57 -20.62 -27.04
CA GLU A 143 -10.74 -20.38 -27.93
C GLU A 143 -10.31 -19.77 -29.28
N ARG A 144 -9.21 -19.01 -29.29
CA ARG A 144 -8.66 -18.37 -30.50
C ARG A 144 -7.66 -19.22 -31.25
N GLY A 145 -7.28 -20.38 -30.73
CA GLY A 145 -6.20 -21.21 -31.29
C GLY A 145 -4.85 -20.48 -31.32
N ALA A 146 -4.58 -19.66 -30.30
CA ALA A 146 -3.39 -18.83 -30.22
C ALA A 146 -2.13 -19.69 -30.12
N ASP A 147 -1.02 -19.21 -30.70
CA ASP A 147 0.29 -19.81 -30.52
C ASP A 147 0.81 -19.59 -29.08
N ALA A 148 1.95 -20.20 -28.76
CA ALA A 148 2.51 -20.14 -27.41
C ALA A 148 2.86 -18.70 -26.95
N ALA A 149 3.38 -17.87 -27.84
CA ALA A 149 3.77 -16.50 -27.52
C ALA A 149 2.53 -15.64 -27.25
N THR A 150 1.52 -15.70 -28.10
CA THR A 150 0.24 -14.99 -27.93
C THR A 150 -0.50 -15.48 -26.68
N THR A 151 -0.44 -16.80 -26.40
CA THR A 151 -1.03 -17.36 -25.16
C THR A 151 -0.39 -16.74 -23.92
N GLU A 152 0.93 -16.65 -23.88
CA GLU A 152 1.64 -16.03 -22.75
C GLU A 152 1.32 -14.55 -22.57
N GLU A 153 1.19 -13.79 -23.67
CA GLU A 153 0.78 -12.39 -23.64
C GLU A 153 -0.63 -12.21 -23.10
N LEU A 154 -1.59 -13.04 -23.55
CA LEU A 154 -2.98 -13.00 -23.05
C LEU A 154 -3.06 -13.36 -21.57
N ILE A 155 -2.27 -14.33 -21.10
CA ILE A 155 -2.18 -14.67 -19.68
C ILE A 155 -1.63 -13.48 -18.88
N ARG A 156 -0.54 -12.84 -19.32
CA ARG A 156 0.04 -11.67 -18.65
C ARG A 156 -0.93 -10.49 -18.63
N LEU A 157 -1.57 -10.20 -19.76
CA LEU A 157 -2.58 -9.14 -19.85
C LEU A 157 -3.75 -9.40 -18.91
N GLY A 158 -4.27 -10.63 -18.90
CA GLY A 158 -5.34 -11.04 -18.02
C GLY A 158 -4.97 -10.88 -16.55
N ALA A 159 -3.77 -11.33 -16.15
CA ALA A 159 -3.25 -11.15 -14.81
C ALA A 159 -3.14 -9.68 -14.41
N PHE A 160 -2.61 -8.84 -15.30
CA PHE A 160 -2.50 -7.40 -15.10
C PHE A 160 -3.86 -6.73 -14.89
N VAL A 161 -4.83 -7.01 -15.76
CA VAL A 161 -6.19 -6.47 -15.65
C VAL A 161 -6.86 -6.96 -14.35
N GLY A 162 -6.74 -8.25 -14.07
CA GLY A 162 -7.32 -8.87 -12.87
C GLY A 162 -6.75 -8.29 -11.57
N ALA A 163 -5.45 -8.04 -11.50
CA ALA A 163 -4.80 -7.40 -10.35
C ALA A 163 -5.27 -5.95 -10.14
N ARG A 164 -5.49 -5.19 -11.22
CA ARG A 164 -5.82 -3.76 -11.15
C ARG A 164 -7.31 -3.45 -11.06
N ARG A 165 -8.17 -4.43 -11.33
CA ARG A 165 -9.63 -4.25 -11.31
C ARG A 165 -10.15 -3.60 -10.03
N PHE A 166 -9.50 -3.87 -8.92
CA PHE A 166 -9.92 -3.43 -7.60
C PHE A 166 -9.07 -2.28 -7.02
N GLY A 167 -8.13 -1.71 -7.79
CA GLY A 167 -7.25 -0.64 -7.30
C GLY A 167 -8.00 0.51 -6.62
N PRO A 168 -8.84 1.27 -7.34
CA PRO A 168 -9.57 2.39 -6.75
C PRO A 168 -10.50 2.00 -5.57
N PRO A 169 -11.31 0.93 -5.61
CA PRO A 169 -12.06 0.47 -4.44
C PRO A 169 -11.20 0.11 -3.23
N PHE A 170 -10.03 -0.50 -3.42
CA PHE A 170 -9.12 -0.85 -2.33
C PHE A 170 -8.53 0.39 -1.67
N GLU A 171 -8.21 1.42 -2.44
CA GLU A 171 -7.74 2.69 -1.90
C GLU A 171 -8.80 3.37 -1.03
N LEU A 172 -10.07 3.40 -1.48
CA LEU A 172 -11.16 3.98 -0.69
C LEU A 172 -11.47 3.14 0.57
N GLU A 173 -11.33 1.82 0.50
CA GLU A 173 -11.44 0.94 1.66
C GLU A 173 -10.30 1.20 2.66
N ALA A 174 -9.08 1.38 2.16
CA ALA A 174 -7.91 1.73 2.98
C ALA A 174 -8.03 3.14 3.59
N ASP A 175 -8.54 4.12 2.84
CA ASP A 175 -8.83 5.46 3.35
C ASP A 175 -9.88 5.42 4.47
N ALA A 176 -10.94 4.65 4.30
CA ALA A 176 -11.99 4.50 5.30
C ALA A 176 -11.46 3.87 6.60
N LEU A 177 -10.70 2.78 6.49
CA LEU A 177 -10.16 2.08 7.65
C LEU A 177 -8.99 2.85 8.27
N GLY A 178 -8.14 3.48 7.48
CA GLY A 178 -7.07 4.37 7.94
C GLY A 178 -7.62 5.57 8.72
N THR A 179 -8.79 6.10 8.30
CA THR A 179 -9.52 7.13 9.06
C THR A 179 -9.89 6.64 10.47
N VAL A 180 -10.39 5.40 10.59
CA VAL A 180 -10.72 4.82 11.89
C VAL A 180 -9.47 4.66 12.76
N ILE A 181 -8.37 4.17 12.17
CA ILE A 181 -7.11 3.96 12.89
C ILE A 181 -6.55 5.30 13.38
N ALA A 182 -6.42 6.30 12.51
CA ALA A 182 -5.90 7.62 12.87
C ALA A 182 -6.74 8.30 13.96
N ALA A 183 -8.08 8.26 13.83
CA ALA A 183 -8.99 8.83 14.81
C ALA A 183 -8.88 8.14 16.18
N ARG A 184 -8.85 6.81 16.22
CA ARG A 184 -8.69 6.04 17.47
C ARG A 184 -7.31 6.27 18.11
N ALA A 185 -6.27 6.55 17.32
CA ALA A 185 -4.95 6.91 17.81
C ALA A 185 -4.86 8.37 18.30
N GLY A 186 -5.96 9.14 18.20
CA GLY A 186 -6.06 10.51 18.70
C GLY A 186 -5.56 11.58 17.74
N TYR A 187 -5.53 11.28 16.44
CA TYR A 187 -5.17 12.21 15.35
C TYR A 187 -6.40 12.65 14.56
N ASP A 188 -6.31 13.80 13.89
CA ASP A 188 -7.36 14.26 12.98
C ASP A 188 -7.14 13.64 11.58
N PRO A 189 -7.97 12.66 11.19
CA PRO A 189 -7.81 12.00 9.89
C PRO A 189 -8.15 12.93 8.72
N VAL A 190 -8.98 13.96 8.90
CA VAL A 190 -9.32 14.92 7.84
C VAL A 190 -8.13 15.81 7.55
N ALA A 191 -7.47 16.33 8.59
CA ALA A 191 -6.22 17.07 8.44
C ALA A 191 -5.10 16.17 7.87
N GLY A 192 -5.07 14.90 8.28
CA GLY A 192 -4.11 13.92 7.78
C GLY A 192 -4.24 13.64 6.28
N ALA A 193 -5.48 13.52 5.79
CA ALA A 193 -5.77 13.25 4.38
C ALA A 193 -5.46 14.44 3.44
N GLU A 194 -5.23 15.65 3.97
CA GLU A 194 -4.79 16.79 3.15
C GLU A 194 -3.43 16.53 2.47
N PHE A 195 -2.66 15.58 2.95
CA PHE A 195 -1.47 15.10 2.24
C PHE A 195 -1.81 14.70 0.80
N PHE A 196 -2.91 13.98 0.58
CA PHE A 196 -3.32 13.56 -0.76
C PHE A 196 -3.72 14.72 -1.68
N ALA A 197 -4.27 15.81 -1.11
CA ALA A 197 -4.61 16.99 -1.90
C ALA A 197 -3.39 17.67 -2.55
N ARG A 198 -2.20 17.40 -2.04
CA ARG A 198 -0.95 17.94 -2.59
C ARG A 198 -0.29 17.03 -3.63
N LEU A 199 -0.69 15.77 -3.67
CA LEU A 199 -0.19 14.85 -4.69
C LEU A 199 -0.83 15.17 -6.04
N PRO A 200 -0.12 14.89 -7.16
CA PRO A 200 -0.73 14.97 -8.48
C PRO A 200 -2.00 14.12 -8.53
N ASP A 201 -3.11 14.72 -8.95
CA ASP A 201 -4.38 13.99 -9.05
C ASP A 201 -4.28 12.94 -10.18
N PRO A 202 -4.44 11.65 -9.88
CA PRO A 202 -4.38 10.59 -10.89
C PRO A 202 -5.56 10.66 -11.87
N GLY A 203 -6.64 11.37 -11.52
CA GLY A 203 -7.88 11.41 -12.27
C GLY A 203 -8.61 10.07 -12.32
N ASP A 204 -9.71 10.04 -13.07
CA ASP A 204 -10.51 8.81 -13.28
C ASP A 204 -9.96 8.04 -14.48
N ARG A 205 -8.90 7.27 -14.26
CA ARG A 205 -8.25 6.46 -15.30
C ARG A 205 -8.72 5.01 -15.23
N PHE A 206 -9.14 4.48 -16.37
CA PHE A 206 -9.42 3.04 -16.50
C PHE A 206 -8.17 2.22 -16.11
N LEU A 207 -8.33 1.30 -15.16
CA LEU A 207 -7.23 0.53 -14.53
C LEU A 207 -6.15 1.40 -13.83
N GLY A 208 -6.50 2.62 -13.40
CA GLY A 208 -5.68 3.42 -12.49
C GLY A 208 -5.46 2.70 -11.17
N THR A 209 -4.34 2.98 -10.51
CA THR A 209 -4.01 2.40 -9.19
C THR A 209 -4.68 3.17 -8.06
N HIS A 210 -4.96 4.45 -8.27
CA HIS A 210 -5.57 5.32 -7.26
C HIS A 210 -6.81 6.02 -7.83
N PRO A 211 -7.84 6.25 -7.01
CA PRO A 211 -8.99 7.07 -7.38
C PRO A 211 -8.62 8.56 -7.36
N PRO A 212 -9.48 9.44 -7.93
CA PRO A 212 -9.31 10.88 -7.81
C PRO A 212 -9.17 11.33 -6.36
N ASN A 213 -8.30 12.32 -6.09
CA ASN A 213 -8.05 12.83 -4.73
C ASN A 213 -9.35 13.31 -4.04
N ALA A 214 -10.29 13.89 -4.79
CA ALA A 214 -11.59 14.29 -4.27
C ALA A 214 -12.38 13.11 -3.66
N ALA A 215 -12.42 11.96 -4.32
CA ALA A 215 -13.12 10.77 -3.84
C ALA A 215 -12.50 10.22 -2.55
N ARG A 216 -11.17 10.28 -2.43
CA ARG A 216 -10.42 9.92 -1.23
C ARG A 216 -10.80 10.84 -0.05
N LEU A 217 -10.70 12.15 -0.24
CA LEU A 217 -11.06 13.14 0.78
C LEU A 217 -12.51 13.03 1.22
N ASP A 218 -13.44 12.81 0.30
CA ASP A 218 -14.86 12.61 0.63
C ASP A 218 -15.08 11.34 1.46
N THR A 219 -14.35 10.27 1.19
CA THR A 219 -14.40 9.05 1.98
C THR A 219 -13.94 9.31 3.41
N VAL A 220 -12.79 9.97 3.58
CA VAL A 220 -12.25 10.32 4.90
C VAL A 220 -13.23 11.21 5.69
N ARG A 221 -13.76 12.28 5.08
CA ARG A 221 -14.70 13.19 5.74
C ARG A 221 -15.97 12.48 6.17
N ARG A 222 -16.52 11.61 5.33
CA ARG A 222 -17.74 10.85 5.62
C ARG A 222 -17.54 9.89 6.79
N VAL A 223 -16.43 9.14 6.79
CA VAL A 223 -16.11 8.21 7.88
C VAL A 223 -15.82 8.97 9.19
N ALA A 224 -15.02 10.03 9.13
CA ALA A 224 -14.71 10.85 10.30
C ALA A 224 -15.97 11.50 10.92
N ALA A 225 -16.94 11.93 10.10
CA ALA A 225 -18.21 12.43 10.57
C ALA A 225 -19.01 11.32 11.30
N GLY A 226 -19.06 10.11 10.74
CA GLY A 226 -19.74 8.97 11.37
C GLY A 226 -19.14 8.58 12.72
N LEU A 227 -17.82 8.66 12.89
CA LEU A 227 -17.16 8.37 14.17
C LEU A 227 -17.51 9.36 15.26
N ARG A 228 -17.79 10.63 14.93
CA ARG A 228 -18.20 11.67 15.91
C ARG A 228 -19.65 11.54 16.35
N THR A 229 -20.52 10.95 15.54
CA THR A 229 -21.96 10.83 15.84
C THR A 229 -22.32 9.50 16.49
N GLY A 230 -21.45 8.50 16.46
CA GLY A 230 -21.68 7.16 17.02
C GLY A 230 -21.14 6.96 18.44
N SER A 231 -20.73 8.04 19.14
CA SER A 231 -20.26 8.05 20.53
C SER A 231 -21.37 8.39 21.49
#